data_8e99973f2beedb29dddaae0d6407a29b
#
_entry.id   8e99973f2beedb29dddaae0d6407a29b
#
_cell.length_a   1.000
_cell.length_b   1.000
_cell.length_c   1.000
_cell.angle_alpha   90.00
_cell.angle_beta   90.00
_cell.angle_gamma   90.00
#
_symmetry.space_group_name_H-M   'P 1'
#
loop_
_entity.id
_entity.type
_entity.pdbx_description
1 polymer ?
#
loop_
_entity_poly.entity_id
_entity_poly.type
_entity_poly.pdbx_seq_one_letter_code
_entity_poly.pdbx_strand_id
1 'polypeptide(L)'
;MKKVTVFLPFSNKEHSNALINEFIYHPLVEKVVLIADQNYSNGFTTIVSKSIFSSKVIQKVLQLATSDYFLIITKDTLTRLNQFSLERFISFAETYNASLLYSDYYDLNEDKKTPHPVQDYLPGSVRDNFNFGPLLFFSNKKIQQIKKTFGNLSQTNYAGLYELRLQIATEFFQKKSSTPILRIPEYLYSQVEIDVRKSGEKLFDYVDPKNREAQIEMEIVFTKFLKQIGAYLPPKFEKIPQDDVEFPVKATVIIPVLNRVNTISDAIESVFRQKTDFPFNCIVVDNHITDGTTDKLRELSYKYPKLFHIIPQSKTLGIGGCWNEAIFHDRCGKYAIQLDSDDIYADEKTLQKIVDMLDTGKYAAVIGSYKMVNFDLKEIPPGIIDHREWTDNNGRNNALRINGLGAPRAFRTSLLRKIKFPNVSYGEDYAVCLEITRRYRIGRIYEPIYLCRRWEGNTDAQLSVQAENQHNFYKDTIRTKEILDRIKYLKSK
;
A
#
# COMPACT_ATOMS: atom_id res chain seq x y z
N MET A 1 -17.95 19.72 31.54
CA MET A 1 -17.69 19.79 30.06
C MET A 1 -16.49 18.92 29.77
N LYS A 2 -16.52 18.11 28.71
CA LYS A 2 -15.40 17.23 28.33
C LYS A 2 -14.20 18.07 27.91
N LYS A 3 -13.00 17.62 28.26
CA LYS A 3 -11.75 18.35 28.05
C LYS A 3 -10.78 17.55 27.17
N VAL A 4 -9.87 18.27 26.52
CA VAL A 4 -8.88 17.75 25.58
C VAL A 4 -7.47 18.17 25.98
N THR A 5 -6.54 17.21 26.06
CA THR A 5 -5.09 17.50 26.07
C THR A 5 -4.57 17.49 24.65
N VAL A 6 -3.86 18.51 24.23
CA VAL A 6 -3.33 18.65 22.86
C VAL A 6 -1.83 18.47 22.84
N PHE A 7 -1.33 17.62 21.94
CA PHE A 7 0.10 17.37 21.71
C PHE A 7 0.48 17.90 20.33
N LEU A 8 1.43 18.85 20.31
CA LEU A 8 1.84 19.58 19.11
C LEU A 8 3.32 19.38 18.84
N PRO A 9 3.74 19.15 17.59
CA PRO A 9 5.14 19.32 17.20
C PRO A 9 5.51 20.80 17.31
N PHE A 10 6.76 21.09 17.71
CA PHE A 10 7.25 22.43 17.87
C PHE A 10 8.71 22.56 17.41
N SER A 11 8.98 23.44 16.46
CA SER A 11 10.32 23.70 15.89
C SER A 11 10.81 25.11 16.12
N ASN A 12 10.11 25.91 16.93
CA ASN A 12 10.40 27.34 17.19
C ASN A 12 10.37 28.23 15.92
N LYS A 13 9.59 27.81 14.91
CA LYS A 13 9.31 28.60 13.71
C LYS A 13 8.04 29.43 13.90
N GLU A 14 7.81 30.41 13.05
CA GLU A 14 6.65 31.27 13.11
C GLU A 14 5.31 30.52 13.13
N HIS A 15 5.16 29.52 12.27
CA HIS A 15 3.95 28.70 12.23
C HIS A 15 3.72 27.86 13.50
N SER A 16 4.79 27.49 14.24
CA SER A 16 4.65 26.73 15.47
C SER A 16 3.97 27.53 16.58
N ASN A 17 4.25 28.83 16.67
CA ASN A 17 3.58 29.73 17.60
C ASN A 17 2.11 29.97 17.19
N ALA A 18 1.83 30.12 15.91
CA ALA A 18 0.46 30.22 15.41
C ALA A 18 -0.35 28.94 15.71
N LEU A 19 0.29 27.77 15.58
CA LEU A 19 -0.32 26.48 15.93
C LEU A 19 -0.64 26.37 17.43
N ILE A 20 0.25 26.84 18.33
CA ILE A 20 -0.03 26.89 19.77
C ILE A 20 -1.23 27.79 20.05
N ASN A 21 -1.28 28.97 19.45
CA ASN A 21 -2.36 29.96 19.68
C ASN A 21 -3.73 29.43 19.22
N GLU A 22 -3.78 28.56 18.22
CA GLU A 22 -5.03 27.93 17.76
C GLU A 22 -5.68 27.08 18.87
N PHE A 23 -4.88 26.46 19.74
CA PHE A 23 -5.39 25.54 20.75
C PHE A 23 -5.43 26.11 22.17
N ILE A 24 -4.49 26.98 22.57
CA ILE A 24 -4.34 27.39 23.96
C ILE A 24 -5.53 28.20 24.49
N TYR A 25 -6.23 28.92 23.60
CA TYR A 25 -7.40 29.73 23.96
C TYR A 25 -8.72 29.00 23.71
N HIS A 26 -8.69 27.76 23.21
CA HIS A 26 -9.92 27.03 22.92
C HIS A 26 -10.56 26.53 24.23
N PRO A 27 -11.86 26.79 24.50
CA PRO A 27 -12.51 26.52 25.80
C PRO A 27 -12.54 25.03 26.17
N LEU A 28 -12.44 24.10 25.21
CA LEU A 28 -12.38 22.66 25.46
C LEU A 28 -10.96 22.14 25.70
N VAL A 29 -9.92 22.93 25.41
CA VAL A 29 -8.54 22.53 25.64
C VAL A 29 -8.15 22.81 27.11
N GLU A 30 -7.70 21.78 27.81
CA GLU A 30 -7.26 21.87 29.20
C GLU A 30 -5.74 22.10 29.26
N LYS A 31 -5.00 21.46 28.33
CA LYS A 31 -3.53 21.49 28.35
C LYS A 31 -2.98 21.35 26.94
N VAL A 32 -1.92 22.11 26.68
CA VAL A 32 -1.07 21.97 25.49
C VAL A 32 0.29 21.43 25.93
N VAL A 33 0.78 20.40 25.23
CA VAL A 33 2.09 19.76 25.45
C VAL A 33 2.86 19.80 24.14
N LEU A 34 4.09 20.27 24.17
CA LEU A 34 4.93 20.35 23.00
C LEU A 34 5.78 19.08 22.82
N ILE A 35 6.03 18.72 21.56
CA ILE A 35 6.98 17.67 21.18
C ILE A 35 8.05 18.36 20.35
N ALA A 36 9.29 18.44 20.83
CA ALA A 36 10.35 19.21 20.22
C ALA A 36 11.70 18.50 20.34
N ASP A 37 12.68 18.89 19.54
CA ASP A 37 14.04 18.33 19.55
C ASP A 37 14.82 18.74 20.79
N GLN A 38 14.46 19.84 21.44
CA GLN A 38 15.05 20.34 22.68
C GLN A 38 13.97 20.97 23.58
N ASN A 39 14.33 21.31 24.80
CA ASN A 39 13.47 22.05 25.72
C ASN A 39 13.57 23.55 25.43
N TYR A 40 12.47 24.14 25.03
CA TYR A 40 12.36 25.58 24.83
C TYR A 40 11.80 26.21 26.12
N SER A 41 12.43 27.29 26.63
CA SER A 41 11.99 28.01 27.85
C SER A 41 10.76 28.87 27.59
N ASN A 42 9.65 28.26 27.14
CA ASN A 42 8.40 28.93 26.74
C ASN A 42 7.22 28.67 27.69
N GLY A 43 7.48 28.08 28.87
CA GLY A 43 6.46 27.80 29.88
C GLY A 43 5.57 26.57 29.60
N PHE A 44 5.74 25.87 28.48
CA PHE A 44 4.99 24.66 28.16
C PHE A 44 5.70 23.39 28.60
N THR A 45 4.92 22.39 29.00
CA THR A 45 5.44 21.01 29.17
C THR A 45 5.95 20.51 27.81
N THR A 46 7.21 20.11 27.73
CA THR A 46 7.84 19.65 26.49
C THR A 46 8.29 18.17 26.59
N ILE A 47 7.91 17.36 25.60
CA ILE A 47 8.49 16.02 25.37
C ILE A 47 9.67 16.19 24.42
N VAL A 48 10.88 16.00 24.91
CA VAL A 48 12.09 16.15 24.07
C VAL A 48 12.28 14.92 23.22
N SER A 49 12.16 15.08 21.89
CA SER A 49 12.37 14.03 20.88
C SER A 49 12.47 14.62 19.47
N LYS A 50 13.28 13.95 18.63
CA LYS A 50 13.37 14.26 17.19
C LYS A 50 12.25 13.60 16.36
N SER A 51 11.49 12.70 16.93
CA SER A 51 10.39 11.98 16.24
C SER A 51 9.18 11.85 17.13
N ILE A 52 8.04 12.29 16.62
CA ILE A 52 6.73 12.12 17.26
C ILE A 52 6.25 10.66 17.22
N PHE A 53 6.80 9.84 16.31
CA PHE A 53 6.33 8.49 16.04
C PHE A 53 6.99 7.41 16.92
N SER A 54 8.01 7.77 17.71
CA SER A 54 8.71 6.79 18.55
C SER A 54 7.82 6.28 19.70
N SER A 55 8.02 5.02 20.06
CA SER A 55 7.29 4.42 21.19
C SER A 55 7.53 5.17 22.50
N LYS A 56 8.73 5.71 22.73
CA LYS A 56 9.06 6.53 23.90
C LYS A 56 8.18 7.79 23.97
N VAL A 57 7.99 8.48 22.83
CA VAL A 57 7.13 9.67 22.77
C VAL A 57 5.68 9.28 23.00
N ILE A 58 5.16 8.27 22.32
CA ILE A 58 3.77 7.83 22.49
C ILE A 58 3.49 7.40 23.94
N GLN A 59 4.41 6.69 24.60
CA GLN A 59 4.27 6.36 26.03
C GLN A 59 4.21 7.61 26.90
N LYS A 60 5.00 8.65 26.61
CA LYS A 60 4.94 9.95 27.31
C LYS A 60 3.63 10.68 27.06
N VAL A 61 3.14 10.68 25.81
CA VAL A 61 1.81 11.20 25.45
C VAL A 61 0.74 10.52 26.31
N LEU A 62 0.73 9.18 26.39
CA LEU A 62 -0.24 8.41 27.17
C LEU A 62 -0.14 8.64 28.69
N GLN A 63 1.02 9.07 29.19
CA GLN A 63 1.22 9.45 30.60
C GLN A 63 0.69 10.87 30.89
N LEU A 64 0.89 11.81 29.96
CA LEU A 64 0.55 13.23 30.10
C LEU A 64 -0.88 13.56 29.67
N ALA A 65 -1.55 12.67 28.95
CA ALA A 65 -2.95 12.78 28.57
C ALA A 65 -3.84 12.49 29.78
N THR A 66 -4.22 13.54 30.50
CA THR A 66 -5.04 13.44 31.72
C THR A 66 -6.51 13.79 31.50
N SER A 67 -6.83 14.50 30.43
CA SER A 67 -8.19 14.89 30.03
C SER A 67 -9.02 13.71 29.50
N ASP A 68 -10.35 13.90 29.32
CA ASP A 68 -11.24 12.88 28.73
C ASP A 68 -10.78 12.39 27.36
N TYR A 69 -10.24 13.31 26.57
CA TYR A 69 -9.72 13.09 25.23
C TYR A 69 -8.31 13.67 25.11
N PHE A 70 -7.59 13.20 24.10
CA PHE A 70 -6.37 13.85 23.67
C PHE A 70 -6.26 13.91 22.16
N LEU A 71 -5.54 14.89 21.67
CA LEU A 71 -5.32 15.15 20.27
C LEU A 71 -3.83 15.17 19.99
N ILE A 72 -3.41 14.53 18.91
CA ILE A 72 -2.03 14.57 18.40
C ILE A 72 -2.03 15.21 17.02
N ILE A 73 -1.26 16.29 16.85
CA ILE A 73 -0.89 16.81 15.53
C ILE A 73 0.40 16.12 15.11
N THR A 74 0.41 15.49 13.93
CA THR A 74 1.55 14.67 13.49
C THR A 74 2.52 15.40 12.57
N LYS A 75 2.16 16.61 12.08
CA LYS A 75 2.99 17.43 11.20
C LYS A 75 3.22 18.80 11.82
N ASP A 76 4.46 19.29 11.76
CA ASP A 76 4.82 20.66 12.16
C ASP A 76 4.51 21.64 11.03
N THR A 77 3.22 21.88 10.82
CA THR A 77 2.69 22.82 9.82
C THR A 77 1.55 23.61 10.42
N LEU A 78 1.24 24.77 9.84
CA LEU A 78 0.08 25.54 10.27
C LEU A 78 -1.21 24.75 10.06
N THR A 79 -1.87 24.40 11.16
CA THR A 79 -3.18 23.76 11.20
C THR A 79 -4.17 24.71 11.88
N ARG A 80 -5.33 24.92 11.28
CA ARG A 80 -6.40 25.76 11.81
C ARG A 80 -7.67 24.93 11.94
N LEU A 81 -8.30 25.00 13.11
CA LEU A 81 -9.60 24.37 13.34
C LEU A 81 -10.70 25.11 12.59
N ASN A 82 -11.65 24.38 12.05
CA ASN A 82 -12.90 24.98 11.57
C ASN A 82 -13.91 25.10 12.74
N GLN A 83 -15.03 25.73 12.48
CA GLN A 83 -16.06 25.99 13.50
C GLN A 83 -16.53 24.68 14.17
N PHE A 84 -16.56 24.65 15.51
CA PHE A 84 -17.01 23.53 16.34
C PHE A 84 -16.28 22.20 16.11
N SER A 85 -15.04 22.22 15.63
CA SER A 85 -14.30 21.00 15.28
C SER A 85 -14.10 20.06 16.47
N LEU A 86 -13.67 20.55 17.63
CA LEU A 86 -13.47 19.72 18.82
C LEU A 86 -14.78 19.19 19.38
N GLU A 87 -15.86 19.96 19.34
CA GLU A 87 -17.21 19.54 19.72
C GLU A 87 -17.69 18.39 18.83
N ARG A 88 -17.43 18.47 17.51
CA ARG A 88 -17.76 17.41 16.56
C ARG A 88 -16.99 16.13 16.88
N PHE A 89 -15.67 16.21 17.09
CA PHE A 89 -14.87 15.06 17.48
C PHE A 89 -15.38 14.41 18.76
N ILE A 90 -15.71 15.19 19.81
CA ILE A 90 -16.24 14.69 21.08
C ILE A 90 -17.60 14.00 20.84
N SER A 91 -18.51 14.65 20.13
CA SER A 91 -19.85 14.12 19.85
C SER A 91 -19.78 12.77 19.14
N PHE A 92 -18.96 12.64 18.10
CA PHE A 92 -18.76 11.38 17.38
C PHE A 92 -18.09 10.31 18.27
N ALA A 93 -17.09 10.71 19.09
CA ALA A 93 -16.43 9.78 20.02
C ALA A 93 -17.41 9.17 21.02
N GLU A 94 -18.34 9.97 21.55
CA GLU A 94 -19.37 9.53 22.51
C GLU A 94 -20.44 8.66 21.81
N THR A 95 -20.94 9.11 20.67
CA THR A 95 -22.01 8.42 19.94
C THR A 95 -21.59 7.04 19.46
N TYR A 96 -20.40 6.95 18.85
CA TYR A 96 -19.89 5.70 18.26
C TYR A 96 -18.98 4.90 19.19
N ASN A 97 -18.71 5.45 20.40
CA ASN A 97 -17.78 4.83 21.35
C ASN A 97 -16.42 4.49 20.73
N ALA A 98 -15.91 5.38 19.84
CA ALA A 98 -14.68 5.19 19.10
C ALA A 98 -13.44 5.45 19.96
N SER A 99 -12.33 4.78 19.63
CA SER A 99 -11.04 4.92 20.31
C SER A 99 -10.14 5.95 19.63
N LEU A 100 -10.18 6.02 18.29
CA LEU A 100 -9.45 6.95 17.45
C LEU A 100 -10.40 7.53 16.38
N LEU A 101 -10.38 8.86 16.25
CA LEU A 101 -11.15 9.58 15.23
C LEU A 101 -10.21 10.45 14.40
N TYR A 102 -10.58 10.66 13.16
CA TYR A 102 -9.94 11.55 12.20
C TYR A 102 -11.00 12.10 11.25
N SER A 103 -10.67 13.13 10.48
CA SER A 103 -11.66 13.76 9.59
C SER A 103 -11.05 14.17 8.25
N ASP A 104 -11.92 14.50 7.33
CA ASP A 104 -11.54 15.25 6.13
C ASP A 104 -11.00 16.63 6.53
N TYR A 105 -10.19 17.23 5.64
CA TYR A 105 -9.59 18.54 5.90
C TYR A 105 -9.43 19.31 4.59
N TYR A 106 -9.04 20.58 4.70
CA TYR A 106 -8.66 21.40 3.55
C TYR A 106 -7.14 21.54 3.50
N ASP A 107 -6.58 21.34 2.32
CA ASP A 107 -5.23 21.81 2.01
C ASP A 107 -5.25 23.33 1.83
N LEU A 108 -4.31 24.01 2.50
CA LEU A 108 -4.07 25.44 2.36
C LEU A 108 -2.87 25.65 1.45
N ASN A 109 -3.07 26.39 0.37
CA ASN A 109 -2.00 26.89 -0.47
C ASN A 109 -2.22 28.39 -0.64
N GLU A 110 -1.38 29.20 0.01
CA GLU A 110 -1.61 30.62 0.20
C GLU A 110 -3.00 30.88 0.80
N ASP A 111 -3.90 31.55 0.11
CA ASP A 111 -5.27 31.81 0.57
C ASP A 111 -6.33 30.83 0.03
N LYS A 112 -5.91 29.86 -0.79
CA LYS A 112 -6.83 28.90 -1.40
C LYS A 112 -7.00 27.65 -0.53
N LYS A 113 -8.26 27.31 -0.21
CA LYS A 113 -8.64 26.05 0.43
C LYS A 113 -9.09 25.02 -0.61
N THR A 114 -8.41 23.88 -0.65
CA THR A 114 -8.79 22.76 -1.52
C THR A 114 -9.27 21.57 -0.67
N PRO A 115 -10.45 20.99 -0.94
CA PRO A 115 -10.95 19.84 -0.21
C PRO A 115 -9.98 18.65 -0.30
N HIS A 116 -9.64 18.07 0.85
CA HIS A 116 -8.85 16.85 0.96
C HIS A 116 -9.64 15.79 1.74
N PRO A 117 -10.51 15.02 1.06
CA PRO A 117 -11.19 13.91 1.70
C PRO A 117 -10.18 12.79 1.99
N VAL A 118 -10.34 12.13 3.15
CA VAL A 118 -9.60 10.91 3.49
C VAL A 118 -10.51 9.70 3.35
N GLN A 119 -9.94 8.49 3.30
CA GLN A 119 -10.73 7.27 3.18
C GLN A 119 -11.22 6.73 4.52
N ASP A 120 -12.29 5.92 4.52
CA ASP A 120 -12.75 5.18 5.70
C ASP A 120 -11.75 4.10 6.10
N TYR A 121 -11.65 3.84 7.41
CA TYR A 121 -10.77 2.82 7.96
C TYR A 121 -11.49 1.46 8.00
N LEU A 122 -10.92 0.46 7.31
CA LEU A 122 -11.38 -0.93 7.32
C LEU A 122 -10.51 -1.78 8.25
N PRO A 123 -10.98 -2.97 8.69
CA PRO A 123 -10.12 -3.90 9.44
C PRO A 123 -8.80 -4.23 8.75
N GLY A 124 -8.77 -4.19 7.42
CA GLY A 124 -7.57 -4.38 6.60
C GLY A 124 -6.78 -3.13 6.25
N SER A 125 -7.15 -1.96 6.77
CA SER A 125 -6.39 -0.71 6.58
C SER A 125 -5.10 -0.70 7.42
N VAL A 126 -4.34 -1.78 7.34
CA VAL A 126 -3.16 -2.05 8.17
C VAL A 126 -1.85 -1.52 7.59
N ARG A 127 -1.86 -0.98 6.39
CA ARG A 127 -0.66 -0.40 5.77
C ARG A 127 -0.12 0.76 6.61
N ASP A 128 1.19 0.86 6.73
CA ASP A 128 1.85 1.88 7.56
C ASP A 128 1.65 3.31 7.03
N ASN A 129 1.47 3.49 5.73
CA ASN A 129 1.24 4.76 5.06
C ASN A 129 -0.25 5.13 4.93
N PHE A 130 -1.15 4.61 5.79
CA PHE A 130 -2.55 5.02 5.79
C PHE A 130 -2.69 6.51 6.11
N ASN A 131 -3.39 7.26 5.24
CA ASN A 131 -3.58 8.69 5.42
C ASN A 131 -4.77 9.01 6.33
N PHE A 132 -4.48 9.42 7.55
CA PHE A 132 -5.47 9.94 8.52
C PHE A 132 -5.63 11.47 8.43
N GLY A 133 -4.81 12.15 7.64
CA GLY A 133 -4.51 13.55 7.87
C GLY A 133 -3.60 13.74 9.10
N PRO A 134 -3.19 14.97 9.41
CA PRO A 134 -2.26 15.26 10.51
C PRO A 134 -2.91 15.28 11.89
N LEU A 135 -4.24 15.35 12.00
CA LEU A 135 -4.96 15.50 13.26
C LEU A 135 -5.58 14.17 13.66
N LEU A 136 -5.14 13.61 14.79
CA LEU A 136 -5.62 12.37 15.36
C LEU A 136 -6.24 12.64 16.74
N PHE A 137 -7.50 12.26 16.91
CA PHE A 137 -8.28 12.49 18.13
C PHE A 137 -8.58 11.16 18.84
N PHE A 138 -8.22 11.06 20.12
CA PHE A 138 -8.28 9.81 20.88
C PHE A 138 -9.18 9.92 22.12
N SER A 139 -9.96 8.88 22.39
CA SER A 139 -10.64 8.71 23.68
C SER A 139 -9.68 8.18 24.73
N ASN A 140 -9.31 9.00 25.72
CA ASN A 140 -8.33 8.61 26.73
C ASN A 140 -8.77 7.35 27.50
N LYS A 141 -10.03 7.30 27.93
CA LYS A 141 -10.61 6.13 28.59
C LYS A 141 -10.40 4.84 27.82
N LYS A 142 -10.66 4.86 26.50
CA LYS A 142 -10.48 3.70 25.61
C LYS A 142 -9.02 3.32 25.48
N ILE A 143 -8.15 4.29 25.26
CA ILE A 143 -6.71 4.05 25.12
C ILE A 143 -6.11 3.47 26.38
N GLN A 144 -6.54 3.92 27.59
CA GLN A 144 -6.08 3.31 28.84
C GLN A 144 -6.55 1.85 29.00
N GLN A 145 -7.74 1.51 28.47
CA GLN A 145 -8.20 0.11 28.44
C GLN A 145 -7.34 -0.75 27.51
N ILE A 146 -7.02 -0.23 26.31
CA ILE A 146 -6.12 -0.88 25.33
C ILE A 146 -4.75 -1.11 25.96
N LYS A 147 -4.19 -0.09 26.62
CA LYS A 147 -2.90 -0.19 27.33
C LYS A 147 -2.93 -1.27 28.43
N LYS A 148 -4.02 -1.41 29.17
CA LYS A 148 -4.17 -2.48 30.17
C LYS A 148 -4.20 -3.87 29.53
N THR A 149 -4.77 -3.98 28.33
CA THR A 149 -4.88 -5.27 27.60
C THR A 149 -3.58 -5.68 26.96
N PHE A 150 -2.86 -4.77 26.32
CA PHE A 150 -1.68 -5.07 25.49
C PHE A 150 -0.34 -4.70 26.13
N GLY A 151 -0.36 -3.98 27.26
CA GLY A 151 0.85 -3.54 27.94
C GLY A 151 1.55 -2.37 27.26
N ASN A 152 2.87 -2.28 27.48
CA ASN A 152 3.68 -1.23 26.88
C ASN A 152 3.94 -1.51 25.38
N LEU A 153 4.12 -0.42 24.63
CA LEU A 153 4.55 -0.47 23.25
C LEU A 153 5.95 -1.09 23.12
N SER A 154 6.22 -1.74 22.02
CA SER A 154 7.55 -2.22 21.66
C SER A 154 8.54 -1.04 21.56
N GLN A 155 9.80 -1.25 21.89
CA GLN A 155 10.80 -0.19 21.77
C GLN A 155 11.12 0.06 20.30
N THR A 156 10.64 1.19 19.77
CA THR A 156 10.80 1.59 18.36
C THR A 156 11.01 3.09 18.24
N ASN A 157 11.75 3.51 17.21
CA ASN A 157 11.98 4.91 16.88
C ASN A 157 10.95 5.48 15.92
N TYR A 158 10.32 4.61 15.10
CA TYR A 158 9.41 5.02 14.02
C TYR A 158 8.01 4.42 14.15
N ALA A 159 7.84 3.28 14.82
CA ALA A 159 6.62 2.49 14.77
C ALA A 159 5.70 2.62 16.00
N GLY A 160 5.97 3.53 16.96
CA GLY A 160 5.18 3.63 18.19
C GLY A 160 3.72 4.02 17.97
N LEU A 161 3.46 5.05 17.14
CA LEU A 161 2.09 5.46 16.79
C LEU A 161 1.39 4.38 15.93
N TYR A 162 2.14 3.73 15.03
CA TYR A 162 1.64 2.62 14.23
C TYR A 162 1.22 1.45 15.13
N GLU A 163 2.02 1.07 16.12
CA GLU A 163 1.68 0.00 17.06
C GLU A 163 0.42 0.34 17.87
N LEU A 164 0.32 1.57 18.38
CA LEU A 164 -0.89 2.02 19.09
C LEU A 164 -2.14 1.89 18.21
N ARG A 165 -2.05 2.34 16.96
CA ARG A 165 -3.14 2.18 15.97
C ARG A 165 -3.53 0.72 15.76
N LEU A 166 -2.55 -0.18 15.59
CA LEU A 166 -2.82 -1.60 15.40
C LEU A 166 -3.41 -2.25 16.65
N GLN A 167 -2.99 -1.86 17.86
CA GLN A 167 -3.62 -2.31 19.11
C GLN A 167 -5.09 -1.89 19.14
N ILE A 168 -5.43 -0.65 18.75
CA ILE A 168 -6.82 -0.20 18.61
C ILE A 168 -7.56 -1.06 17.56
N ALA A 169 -6.96 -1.27 16.39
CA ALA A 169 -7.56 -2.04 15.31
C ALA A 169 -7.85 -3.51 15.68
N THR A 170 -7.19 -4.06 16.70
CA THR A 170 -7.48 -5.41 17.21
C THR A 170 -8.94 -5.58 17.62
N GLU A 171 -9.61 -4.51 18.07
CA GLU A 171 -11.01 -4.55 18.45
C GLU A 171 -11.96 -4.93 17.30
N PHE A 172 -11.61 -4.66 16.04
CA PHE A 172 -12.38 -5.12 14.88
C PHE A 172 -12.53 -6.64 14.80
N PHE A 173 -11.54 -7.37 15.33
CA PHE A 173 -11.48 -8.84 15.28
C PHE A 173 -12.01 -9.50 16.56
N GLN A 174 -12.14 -8.75 17.65
CA GLN A 174 -12.60 -9.25 18.95
C GLN A 174 -14.10 -8.99 19.19
N LYS A 175 -14.63 -7.87 18.70
CA LYS A 175 -16.02 -7.45 18.91
C LYS A 175 -16.70 -7.21 17.56
N LYS A 176 -17.72 -7.99 17.26
CA LYS A 176 -18.43 -7.94 15.96
C LYS A 176 -19.12 -6.61 15.63
N SER A 177 -19.26 -5.68 16.56
CA SER A 177 -20.02 -4.43 16.41
C SER A 177 -19.25 -3.17 16.84
N SER A 178 -17.92 -3.18 16.88
CA SER A 178 -17.15 -1.98 17.26
C SER A 178 -16.61 -1.26 16.03
N THR A 179 -16.65 0.07 16.06
CA THR A 179 -15.98 0.95 15.11
C THR A 179 -14.86 1.70 15.84
N PRO A 180 -13.76 0.99 16.21
CA PRO A 180 -12.74 1.55 17.09
C PRO A 180 -11.97 2.72 16.46
N ILE A 181 -11.90 2.76 15.13
CA ILE A 181 -11.26 3.82 14.34
C ILE A 181 -12.31 4.36 13.38
N LEU A 182 -12.64 5.65 13.51
CA LEU A 182 -13.76 6.28 12.82
C LEU A 182 -13.33 7.52 12.06
N ARG A 183 -13.65 7.61 10.78
CA ARG A 183 -13.60 8.84 10.00
C ARG A 183 -14.88 9.66 10.24
N ILE A 184 -14.71 10.97 10.40
CA ILE A 184 -15.79 11.94 10.34
C ILE A 184 -15.75 12.57 8.95
N PRO A 185 -16.77 12.35 8.09
CA PRO A 185 -16.79 12.87 6.72
C PRO A 185 -17.15 14.36 6.67
N GLU A 186 -16.46 15.14 7.48
CA GLU A 186 -16.61 16.59 7.61
C GLU A 186 -15.22 17.23 7.55
N TYR A 187 -15.11 18.39 6.91
CA TYR A 187 -13.86 19.14 6.82
C TYR A 187 -13.65 19.94 8.12
N LEU A 188 -13.10 19.28 9.14
CA LEU A 188 -13.00 19.86 10.48
C LEU A 188 -11.80 20.78 10.70
N TYR A 189 -10.83 20.80 9.80
CA TYR A 189 -9.66 21.66 9.92
C TYR A 189 -9.04 21.94 8.54
N SER A 190 -8.09 22.85 8.54
CA SER A 190 -7.26 23.17 7.36
C SER A 190 -5.79 23.06 7.72
N GLN A 191 -4.92 22.68 6.78
CA GLN A 191 -3.48 22.64 6.98
C GLN A 191 -2.71 23.08 5.75
N VAL A 192 -1.51 23.62 5.96
CA VAL A 192 -0.54 23.83 4.87
C VAL A 192 0.12 22.50 4.55
N GLU A 193 0.05 22.08 3.28
CA GLU A 193 0.71 20.86 2.83
C GLU A 193 2.22 21.11 2.67
N ILE A 194 3.03 20.34 3.38
CA ILE A 194 4.49 20.30 3.22
C ILE A 194 4.88 18.83 3.02
N ASP A 195 5.63 18.56 1.96
CA ASP A 195 6.20 17.23 1.74
C ASP A 195 7.40 17.02 2.68
N VAL A 196 7.25 16.11 3.61
CA VAL A 196 8.30 15.76 4.59
C VAL A 196 8.96 14.41 4.31
N ARG A 197 8.68 13.77 3.16
CA ARG A 197 9.24 12.46 2.81
C ARG A 197 10.72 12.56 2.50
N LYS A 198 11.49 11.61 3.02
CA LYS A 198 12.94 11.55 2.79
C LYS A 198 13.31 11.24 1.35
N SER A 199 12.43 10.47 0.66
CA SER A 199 12.62 10.13 -0.75
C SER A 199 12.44 11.33 -1.68
N GLY A 200 11.61 12.31 -1.27
CA GLY A 200 11.14 13.40 -2.15
C GLY A 200 10.12 12.93 -3.20
N GLU A 201 9.80 11.63 -3.23
CA GLU A 201 8.89 11.02 -4.19
C GLU A 201 7.62 10.50 -3.51
N LYS A 202 6.45 10.83 -4.04
CA LYS A 202 5.16 10.37 -3.50
C LYS A 202 4.96 8.87 -3.74
N LEU A 203 5.38 8.40 -4.90
CA LEU A 203 5.30 6.99 -5.28
C LEU A 203 6.49 6.22 -4.71
N PHE A 204 6.22 4.98 -4.26
CA PHE A 204 7.23 4.02 -3.78
C PHE A 204 7.99 4.40 -2.50
N ASP A 205 7.63 5.48 -1.78
CA ASP A 205 8.27 5.84 -0.50
C ASP A 205 8.23 4.67 0.51
N TYR A 206 7.16 3.88 0.50
CA TYR A 206 6.96 2.72 1.39
C TYR A 206 7.96 1.56 1.16
N VAL A 207 8.65 1.54 0.03
CA VAL A 207 9.68 0.53 -0.33
C VAL A 207 11.04 1.15 -0.63
N ASP A 208 11.21 2.47 -0.47
CA ASP A 208 12.48 3.14 -0.67
C ASP A 208 13.53 2.61 0.32
N PRO A 209 14.71 2.14 -0.15
CA PRO A 209 15.78 1.66 0.72
C PRO A 209 16.27 2.67 1.77
N LYS A 210 16.09 3.98 1.54
CA LYS A 210 16.41 5.04 2.52
C LYS A 210 15.57 4.94 3.79
N ASN A 211 14.39 4.30 3.73
CA ASN A 211 13.46 4.11 4.84
C ASN A 211 13.58 2.73 5.51
N ARG A 212 14.65 1.95 5.20
CA ARG A 212 14.76 0.54 5.60
C ARG A 212 14.65 0.30 7.11
N GLU A 213 15.21 1.16 7.94
CA GLU A 213 15.11 1.04 9.41
C GLU A 213 13.65 1.15 9.88
N ALA A 214 12.92 2.14 9.36
CA ALA A 214 11.50 2.30 9.65
C ALA A 214 10.67 1.10 9.15
N GLN A 215 10.95 0.60 7.95
CA GLN A 215 10.28 -0.58 7.39
C GLN A 215 10.45 -1.82 8.28
N ILE A 216 11.67 -2.05 8.82
CA ILE A 216 11.93 -3.18 9.73
C ILE A 216 11.11 -3.05 11.01
N GLU A 217 11.07 -1.87 11.64
CA GLU A 217 10.28 -1.66 12.85
C GLU A 217 8.77 -1.84 12.59
N MET A 218 8.27 -1.30 11.47
CA MET A 218 6.87 -1.48 11.05
C MET A 218 6.52 -2.96 10.83
N GLU A 219 7.42 -3.73 10.21
CA GLU A 219 7.24 -5.18 10.01
C GLU A 219 7.18 -5.94 11.33
N ILE A 220 8.06 -5.63 12.29
CA ILE A 220 8.07 -6.27 13.61
C ILE A 220 6.74 -6.03 14.34
N VAL A 221 6.29 -4.79 14.38
CA VAL A 221 5.04 -4.38 15.01
C VAL A 221 3.83 -5.02 14.33
N PHE A 222 3.83 -5.01 13.00
CA PHE A 222 2.76 -5.62 12.22
C PHE A 222 2.69 -7.16 12.40
N THR A 223 3.84 -7.80 12.46
CA THR A 223 3.91 -9.25 12.75
C THR A 223 3.33 -9.59 14.13
N LYS A 224 3.61 -8.76 15.14
CA LYS A 224 3.01 -8.88 16.47
C LYS A 224 1.48 -8.76 16.40
N PHE A 225 0.96 -7.77 15.69
CA PHE A 225 -0.47 -7.60 15.47
C PHE A 225 -1.12 -8.82 14.81
N LEU A 226 -0.53 -9.36 13.73
CA LEU A 226 -1.07 -10.56 13.06
C LEU A 226 -1.13 -11.78 13.99
N LYS A 227 -0.14 -11.93 14.88
CA LYS A 227 -0.17 -12.98 15.92
C LYS A 227 -1.31 -12.77 16.91
N GLN A 228 -1.54 -11.52 17.34
CA GLN A 228 -2.61 -11.18 18.29
C GLN A 228 -4.01 -11.44 17.74
N ILE A 229 -4.24 -11.19 16.45
CA ILE A 229 -5.55 -11.43 15.82
C ILE A 229 -5.71 -12.84 15.22
N GLY A 230 -4.67 -13.71 15.33
CA GLY A 230 -4.71 -15.07 14.80
C GLY A 230 -4.62 -15.15 13.28
N ALA A 231 -3.99 -14.17 12.61
CA ALA A 231 -3.80 -14.11 11.15
C ALA A 231 -2.35 -14.32 10.70
N TYR A 232 -1.43 -14.60 11.64
CA TYR A 232 -0.02 -14.82 11.33
C TYR A 232 0.19 -16.18 10.66
N LEU A 233 0.79 -16.17 9.50
CA LEU A 233 1.19 -17.38 8.77
C LEU A 233 2.64 -17.73 9.07
N PRO A 234 2.93 -18.86 9.73
CA PRO A 234 4.30 -19.32 9.95
C PRO A 234 4.97 -19.68 8.60
N PRO A 235 6.31 -19.76 8.50
CA PRO A 235 7.02 -20.07 7.25
C PRO A 235 6.90 -21.57 6.85
N LYS A 236 5.66 -22.08 6.87
CA LYS A 236 5.28 -23.42 6.42
C LYS A 236 4.39 -23.26 5.19
N PHE A 237 4.73 -23.97 4.12
CA PHE A 237 4.04 -23.86 2.83
C PHE A 237 3.47 -25.20 2.42
N GLU A 238 2.35 -25.17 1.72
CA GLU A 238 1.76 -26.34 1.09
C GLU A 238 2.58 -26.73 -0.15
N LYS A 239 2.52 -28.02 -0.51
CA LYS A 239 3.08 -28.50 -1.77
C LYS A 239 2.26 -27.92 -2.93
N ILE A 240 2.94 -27.44 -3.94
CA ILE A 240 2.28 -26.93 -5.14
C ILE A 240 1.63 -28.11 -5.87
N PRO A 241 0.35 -28.02 -6.26
CA PRO A 241 -0.31 -29.06 -7.04
C PRO A 241 0.41 -29.29 -8.37
N GLN A 242 0.45 -30.53 -8.83
CA GLN A 242 0.90 -30.82 -10.19
C GLN A 242 -0.13 -30.29 -11.19
N ASP A 243 0.36 -29.97 -12.39
CA ASP A 243 -0.52 -29.55 -13.48
C ASP A 243 -1.30 -30.76 -13.99
N ASP A 244 -2.61 -30.63 -14.10
CA ASP A 244 -3.52 -31.68 -14.56
C ASP A 244 -3.72 -31.67 -16.08
N VAL A 245 -3.07 -30.72 -16.79
CA VAL A 245 -3.22 -30.47 -18.22
C VAL A 245 -1.85 -30.26 -18.88
N GLU A 246 -1.77 -30.62 -20.16
CA GLU A 246 -0.64 -30.25 -21.00
C GLU A 246 -0.79 -28.80 -21.48
N PHE A 247 0.32 -28.10 -21.56
CA PHE A 247 0.37 -26.73 -22.05
C PHE A 247 1.10 -26.67 -23.40
N PRO A 248 0.63 -25.81 -24.33
CA PRO A 248 1.20 -25.75 -25.69
C PRO A 248 2.65 -25.23 -25.71
N VAL A 249 3.03 -24.41 -24.73
CA VAL A 249 4.37 -23.86 -24.54
C VAL A 249 4.72 -23.78 -23.05
N LYS A 250 6.00 -23.58 -22.78
CA LYS A 250 6.50 -23.46 -21.40
C LYS A 250 6.06 -22.16 -20.74
N ALA A 251 6.14 -21.03 -21.46
CA ALA A 251 5.82 -19.73 -20.93
C ALA A 251 4.99 -18.91 -21.94
N THR A 252 4.11 -18.08 -21.42
CA THR A 252 3.39 -17.05 -22.16
C THR A 252 3.61 -15.71 -21.51
N VAL A 253 4.09 -14.73 -22.27
CA VAL A 253 4.06 -13.33 -21.83
C VAL A 253 2.67 -12.78 -22.11
N ILE A 254 2.06 -12.14 -21.10
CA ILE A 254 0.72 -11.57 -21.18
C ILE A 254 0.85 -10.05 -21.09
N ILE A 255 0.28 -9.35 -22.07
CA ILE A 255 0.28 -7.89 -22.19
C ILE A 255 -1.17 -7.40 -22.32
N PRO A 256 -1.84 -6.99 -21.25
CA PRO A 256 -3.06 -6.20 -21.36
C PRO A 256 -2.74 -4.83 -21.94
N VAL A 257 -3.53 -4.36 -22.92
CA VAL A 257 -3.27 -3.07 -23.53
C VAL A 257 -4.54 -2.27 -23.79
N LEU A 258 -4.46 -0.96 -23.50
CA LEU A 258 -5.47 0.04 -23.80
C LEU A 258 -4.77 1.35 -24.21
N ASN A 259 -4.87 1.74 -25.49
CA ASN A 259 -4.34 3.00 -26.04
C ASN A 259 -2.84 3.20 -25.73
N ARG A 260 -1.98 2.44 -26.43
CA ARG A 260 -0.51 2.44 -26.25
C ARG A 260 0.24 2.38 -27.60
N VAL A 261 -0.25 3.08 -28.62
CA VAL A 261 0.34 3.05 -29.97
C VAL A 261 1.83 3.39 -29.99
N ASN A 262 2.28 4.27 -29.10
CA ASN A 262 3.67 4.75 -29.04
C ASN A 262 4.63 3.80 -28.29
N THR A 263 4.11 2.85 -27.52
CA THR A 263 4.94 2.06 -26.57
C THR A 263 4.86 0.56 -26.81
N ILE A 264 3.74 0.08 -27.37
CA ILE A 264 3.47 -1.36 -27.52
C ILE A 264 4.51 -2.10 -28.38
N SER A 265 5.08 -1.43 -29.38
CA SER A 265 6.12 -2.03 -30.21
C SER A 265 7.37 -2.39 -29.41
N ASP A 266 7.85 -1.48 -28.56
CA ASP A 266 9.03 -1.71 -27.73
C ASP A 266 8.81 -2.86 -26.74
N ALA A 267 7.61 -2.90 -26.14
CA ALA A 267 7.23 -3.97 -25.22
C ALA A 267 7.30 -5.33 -25.93
N ILE A 268 6.62 -5.49 -27.07
CA ILE A 268 6.60 -6.73 -27.85
C ILE A 268 8.00 -7.10 -28.36
N GLU A 269 8.77 -6.14 -28.84
CA GLU A 269 10.14 -6.39 -29.30
C GLU A 269 11.04 -6.87 -28.15
N SER A 270 10.85 -6.34 -26.92
CA SER A 270 11.57 -6.81 -25.74
C SER A 270 11.28 -8.28 -25.41
N VAL A 271 10.03 -8.75 -25.69
CA VAL A 271 9.64 -10.14 -25.55
C VAL A 271 10.37 -11.02 -26.58
N PHE A 272 10.32 -10.65 -27.87
CA PHE A 272 10.88 -11.50 -28.91
C PHE A 272 12.42 -11.43 -29.05
N ARG A 273 13.08 -10.53 -28.30
CA ARG A 273 14.54 -10.55 -28.07
C ARG A 273 14.97 -11.55 -26.99
N GLN A 274 14.05 -12.14 -26.24
CA GLN A 274 14.40 -13.09 -25.19
C GLN A 274 15.02 -14.37 -25.74
N LYS A 275 16.09 -14.83 -25.11
CA LYS A 275 16.82 -16.06 -25.41
C LYS A 275 16.51 -17.10 -24.34
N THR A 276 15.85 -18.19 -24.73
CA THR A 276 15.40 -19.26 -23.84
C THR A 276 15.70 -20.62 -24.42
N ASP A 277 15.92 -21.62 -23.58
CA ASP A 277 16.07 -23.03 -23.98
C ASP A 277 14.70 -23.76 -24.05
N PHE A 278 13.61 -23.05 -23.91
CA PHE A 278 12.23 -23.54 -23.96
C PHE A 278 11.37 -22.71 -24.93
N PRO A 279 10.28 -23.29 -25.46
CA PRO A 279 9.33 -22.57 -26.27
C PRO A 279 8.47 -21.61 -25.44
N PHE A 280 8.29 -20.39 -25.96
CA PHE A 280 7.39 -19.39 -25.41
C PHE A 280 6.61 -18.66 -26.49
N ASN A 281 5.55 -17.96 -26.10
CA ASN A 281 4.75 -17.09 -26.94
C ASN A 281 4.34 -15.81 -26.18
N CYS A 282 3.65 -14.93 -26.87
CA CYS A 282 3.10 -13.71 -26.32
C CYS A 282 1.60 -13.61 -26.64
N ILE A 283 0.78 -13.31 -25.64
CA ILE A 283 -0.63 -12.99 -25.80
C ILE A 283 -0.84 -11.53 -25.43
N VAL A 284 -1.29 -10.74 -26.39
CA VAL A 284 -1.69 -9.35 -26.20
C VAL A 284 -3.19 -9.26 -26.18
N VAL A 285 -3.75 -8.75 -25.10
CA VAL A 285 -5.19 -8.55 -24.95
C VAL A 285 -5.53 -7.10 -25.19
N ASP A 286 -6.08 -6.84 -26.38
CA ASP A 286 -6.52 -5.54 -26.86
C ASP A 286 -7.89 -5.20 -26.27
N ASN A 287 -7.89 -4.31 -25.31
CA ASN A 287 -9.10 -3.94 -24.56
C ASN A 287 -9.91 -2.83 -25.28
N HIS A 288 -10.31 -3.06 -26.54
CA HIS A 288 -11.10 -2.13 -27.36
C HIS A 288 -10.43 -0.76 -27.57
N ILE A 289 -9.25 -0.79 -28.09
CA ILE A 289 -8.35 0.33 -28.36
C ILE A 289 -8.92 1.29 -29.42
N THR A 290 -8.64 2.60 -29.28
CA THR A 290 -9.14 3.66 -30.17
C THR A 290 -8.06 4.56 -30.76
N ASP A 291 -6.77 4.36 -30.43
CA ASP A 291 -5.65 5.24 -30.81
C ASP A 291 -4.77 4.70 -31.95
N GLY A 292 -5.17 3.61 -32.61
CA GLY A 292 -4.36 2.95 -33.66
C GLY A 292 -3.47 1.81 -33.16
N THR A 293 -3.43 1.53 -31.86
CA THR A 293 -2.65 0.40 -31.31
C THR A 293 -3.09 -0.94 -31.92
N THR A 294 -4.40 -1.13 -32.20
CA THR A 294 -4.93 -2.35 -32.84
C THR A 294 -4.29 -2.63 -34.18
N ASP A 295 -4.13 -1.61 -35.05
CA ASP A 295 -3.51 -1.77 -36.35
C ASP A 295 -2.01 -2.10 -36.20
N LYS A 296 -1.35 -1.46 -35.24
CA LYS A 296 0.03 -1.77 -34.88
C LYS A 296 0.22 -3.21 -34.42
N LEU A 297 -0.72 -3.73 -33.62
CA LEU A 297 -0.72 -5.13 -33.18
C LEU A 297 -0.91 -6.11 -34.34
N ARG A 298 -1.73 -5.79 -35.34
CA ARG A 298 -1.87 -6.59 -36.54
C ARG A 298 -0.55 -6.66 -37.32
N GLU A 299 0.13 -5.53 -37.53
CA GLU A 299 1.46 -5.49 -38.19
C GLU A 299 2.47 -6.37 -37.44
N LEU A 300 2.54 -6.23 -36.10
CA LEU A 300 3.46 -6.98 -35.26
C LEU A 300 3.15 -8.49 -35.27
N SER A 301 1.87 -8.89 -35.39
CA SER A 301 1.47 -10.30 -35.49
C SER A 301 1.95 -10.95 -36.80
N TYR A 302 2.04 -10.19 -37.88
CA TYR A 302 2.69 -10.69 -39.14
C TYR A 302 4.20 -10.83 -38.96
N LYS A 303 4.85 -9.90 -38.23
CA LYS A 303 6.30 -9.95 -37.99
C LYS A 303 6.68 -11.09 -37.03
N TYR A 304 5.83 -11.36 -36.04
CA TYR A 304 6.09 -12.33 -34.98
C TYR A 304 4.99 -13.42 -34.90
N PRO A 305 5.18 -14.60 -35.58
CA PRO A 305 4.15 -15.65 -35.63
C PRO A 305 3.74 -16.25 -34.27
N LYS A 306 4.53 -16.01 -33.21
CA LYS A 306 4.22 -16.42 -31.83
C LYS A 306 3.54 -15.32 -31.03
N LEU A 307 3.12 -14.21 -31.63
CA LEU A 307 2.31 -13.15 -31.06
C LEU A 307 0.84 -13.44 -31.35
N PHE A 308 0.04 -13.62 -30.33
CA PHE A 308 -1.40 -13.82 -30.40
C PHE A 308 -2.10 -12.53 -29.97
N HIS A 309 -2.77 -11.87 -30.89
CA HIS A 309 -3.56 -10.67 -30.65
C HIS A 309 -5.01 -11.08 -30.42
N ILE A 310 -5.54 -10.78 -29.25
CA ILE A 310 -6.89 -11.12 -28.80
C ILE A 310 -7.68 -9.84 -28.57
N ILE A 311 -8.89 -9.76 -29.13
CA ILE A 311 -9.86 -8.72 -28.84
C ILE A 311 -11.01 -9.38 -28.09
N PRO A 312 -11.19 -9.10 -26.76
CA PRO A 312 -12.27 -9.68 -25.96
C PRO A 312 -13.66 -9.33 -26.51
N GLN A 313 -14.64 -10.19 -26.30
CA GLN A 313 -16.03 -9.83 -26.61
C GLN A 313 -16.59 -8.78 -25.64
N SER A 314 -16.22 -8.87 -24.36
CA SER A 314 -16.63 -7.91 -23.34
C SER A 314 -15.91 -6.57 -23.48
N LYS A 315 -16.66 -5.47 -23.43
CA LYS A 315 -16.13 -4.09 -23.47
C LYS A 315 -15.94 -3.49 -22.06
N THR A 316 -16.15 -4.27 -21.01
CA THR A 316 -16.10 -3.80 -19.61
C THR A 316 -15.01 -4.49 -18.80
N LEU A 317 -13.95 -4.93 -19.48
CA LEU A 317 -12.83 -5.57 -18.80
C LEU A 317 -11.90 -4.51 -18.17
N GLY A 318 -11.52 -4.75 -16.91
CA GLY A 318 -10.34 -4.18 -16.32
C GLY A 318 -9.10 -4.99 -16.69
N ILE A 319 -7.92 -4.59 -16.19
CA ILE A 319 -6.66 -5.31 -16.40
C ILE A 319 -6.79 -6.78 -15.95
N GLY A 320 -7.42 -7.04 -14.78
CA GLY A 320 -7.64 -8.41 -14.30
C GLY A 320 -8.55 -9.23 -15.20
N GLY A 321 -9.56 -8.60 -15.83
CA GLY A 321 -10.40 -9.24 -16.85
C GLY A 321 -9.59 -9.64 -18.08
N CYS A 322 -8.71 -8.77 -18.57
CA CYS A 322 -7.80 -9.07 -19.68
C CYS A 322 -6.84 -10.23 -19.33
N TRP A 323 -6.32 -10.27 -18.12
CA TRP A 323 -5.54 -11.41 -17.61
C TRP A 323 -6.32 -12.72 -17.69
N ASN A 324 -7.61 -12.70 -17.28
CA ASN A 324 -8.45 -13.90 -17.35
C ASN A 324 -8.65 -14.35 -18.81
N GLU A 325 -8.89 -13.45 -19.77
CA GLU A 325 -8.96 -13.80 -21.19
C GLU A 325 -7.69 -14.54 -21.65
N ALA A 326 -6.52 -14.03 -21.28
CA ALA A 326 -5.24 -14.62 -21.68
C ALA A 326 -4.98 -15.98 -21.01
N ILE A 327 -5.19 -16.12 -19.70
CA ILE A 327 -4.88 -17.38 -18.98
C ILE A 327 -5.82 -18.52 -19.33
N PHE A 328 -7.05 -18.21 -19.78
CA PHE A 328 -8.00 -19.23 -20.26
C PHE A 328 -7.89 -19.52 -21.75
N HIS A 329 -7.10 -18.74 -22.50
CA HIS A 329 -6.84 -18.99 -23.90
C HIS A 329 -6.08 -20.31 -24.11
N ASP A 330 -6.40 -21.07 -25.17
CA ASP A 330 -5.81 -22.37 -25.48
C ASP A 330 -4.30 -22.31 -25.80
N ARG A 331 -3.81 -21.14 -26.24
CA ARG A 331 -2.38 -20.87 -26.50
C ARG A 331 -1.59 -20.51 -25.26
N CYS A 332 -2.23 -20.31 -24.10
CA CYS A 332 -1.53 -19.94 -22.87
C CYS A 332 -0.65 -21.07 -22.36
N GLY A 333 0.62 -20.76 -22.08
CA GLY A 333 1.63 -21.71 -21.59
C GLY A 333 1.49 -22.07 -20.10
N LYS A 334 2.38 -22.95 -19.67
CA LYS A 334 2.47 -23.43 -18.27
C LYS A 334 2.69 -22.29 -17.28
N TYR A 335 3.49 -21.29 -17.66
CA TYR A 335 3.78 -20.09 -16.87
C TYR A 335 3.26 -18.86 -17.59
N ALA A 336 2.47 -18.06 -16.88
CA ALA A 336 1.97 -16.77 -17.33
C ALA A 336 2.84 -15.66 -16.74
N ILE A 337 3.45 -14.83 -17.56
CA ILE A 337 4.46 -13.85 -17.18
C ILE A 337 4.00 -12.46 -17.60
N GLN A 338 4.07 -11.49 -16.70
CA GLN A 338 3.65 -10.12 -16.94
C GLN A 338 4.66 -9.36 -17.80
N LEU A 339 4.11 -8.54 -18.70
CA LEU A 339 4.75 -7.33 -19.20
C LEU A 339 3.68 -6.26 -19.40
N ASP A 340 3.92 -5.06 -18.88
CA ASP A 340 3.03 -3.91 -19.09
C ASP A 340 3.29 -3.31 -20.48
N SER A 341 2.27 -2.77 -21.12
CA SER A 341 2.30 -2.34 -22.52
C SER A 341 3.16 -1.11 -22.80
N ASP A 342 3.68 -0.48 -21.76
CA ASP A 342 4.57 0.69 -21.83
C ASP A 342 5.96 0.43 -21.22
N ASP A 343 6.23 -0.80 -20.74
CA ASP A 343 7.48 -1.23 -20.12
C ASP A 343 8.27 -2.22 -21.00
N ILE A 344 9.48 -2.58 -20.59
CA ILE A 344 10.31 -3.55 -21.27
C ILE A 344 11.10 -4.45 -20.31
N TYR A 345 11.45 -5.65 -20.76
CA TYR A 345 12.41 -6.49 -20.03
C TYR A 345 13.82 -5.90 -20.08
N ALA A 346 14.56 -6.02 -18.97
CA ALA A 346 15.86 -5.37 -18.83
C ALA A 346 16.96 -5.99 -19.69
N ASP A 347 16.90 -7.31 -19.93
CA ASP A 347 17.88 -8.05 -20.73
C ASP A 347 17.26 -9.22 -21.52
N GLU A 348 18.06 -9.91 -22.30
CA GLU A 348 17.66 -11.05 -23.14
C GLU A 348 17.41 -12.35 -22.35
N LYS A 349 17.67 -12.41 -21.05
CA LYS A 349 17.58 -13.60 -20.20
C LYS A 349 16.51 -13.51 -19.14
N THR A 350 15.73 -12.45 -19.13
CA THR A 350 14.67 -12.22 -18.12
C THR A 350 13.71 -13.41 -18.05
N LEU A 351 13.20 -13.90 -19.19
CA LEU A 351 12.28 -15.06 -19.19
C LEU A 351 12.97 -16.34 -18.71
N GLN A 352 14.22 -16.58 -19.09
CA GLN A 352 14.99 -17.74 -18.64
C GLN A 352 15.11 -17.72 -17.11
N LYS A 353 15.58 -16.61 -16.53
CA LYS A 353 15.75 -16.45 -15.07
C LYS A 353 14.45 -16.74 -14.29
N ILE A 354 13.32 -16.23 -14.80
CA ILE A 354 12.01 -16.42 -14.18
C ILE A 354 11.58 -17.89 -14.24
N VAL A 355 11.69 -18.51 -15.41
CA VAL A 355 11.25 -19.89 -15.63
C VAL A 355 12.14 -20.88 -14.88
N ASP A 356 13.44 -20.68 -14.85
CA ASP A 356 14.38 -21.52 -14.07
C ASP A 356 13.99 -21.55 -12.59
N MET A 357 13.61 -20.41 -12.04
CA MET A 357 13.15 -20.35 -10.65
C MET A 357 11.82 -21.09 -10.45
N LEU A 358 10.85 -20.94 -11.37
CA LEU A 358 9.55 -21.66 -11.31
C LEU A 358 9.72 -23.16 -11.48
N ASP A 359 10.66 -23.60 -12.33
CA ASP A 359 10.93 -25.01 -12.60
C ASP A 359 11.57 -25.76 -11.44
N THR A 360 12.16 -25.05 -10.47
CA THR A 360 12.58 -25.69 -9.22
C THR A 360 11.44 -26.40 -8.49
N GLY A 361 10.19 -26.12 -8.83
CA GLY A 361 9.00 -26.67 -8.16
C GLY A 361 8.72 -26.07 -6.77
N LYS A 362 9.59 -25.18 -6.29
CA LYS A 362 9.47 -24.59 -4.94
C LYS A 362 8.47 -23.43 -4.87
N TYR A 363 8.21 -22.76 -6.00
CA TYR A 363 7.49 -21.50 -6.06
C TYR A 363 6.21 -21.60 -6.89
N ALA A 364 5.11 -21.07 -6.36
CA ALA A 364 3.84 -20.93 -7.05
C ALA A 364 3.79 -19.70 -7.96
N ALA A 365 4.56 -18.70 -7.60
CA ALA A 365 4.78 -17.48 -8.36
C ALA A 365 6.21 -16.98 -8.14
N VAL A 366 6.72 -16.18 -9.07
CA VAL A 366 8.00 -15.48 -8.97
C VAL A 366 7.76 -14.02 -9.26
N ILE A 367 8.35 -13.13 -8.46
CA ILE A 367 8.27 -11.68 -8.63
C ILE A 367 9.67 -11.12 -8.73
N GLY A 368 9.92 -10.35 -9.78
CA GLY A 368 11.19 -9.69 -10.02
C GLY A 368 11.34 -8.35 -9.31
N SER A 369 12.45 -7.71 -9.59
CA SER A 369 12.76 -6.33 -9.25
C SER A 369 12.80 -5.50 -10.51
N TYR A 370 12.56 -4.20 -10.38
CA TYR A 370 12.53 -3.29 -11.52
C TYR A 370 13.34 -2.03 -11.27
N LYS A 371 13.72 -1.41 -12.36
CA LYS A 371 14.38 -0.12 -12.37
C LYS A 371 13.45 0.92 -12.97
N MET A 372 13.31 2.05 -12.27
CA MET A 372 12.59 3.21 -12.77
C MET A 372 13.44 3.93 -13.80
N VAL A 373 12.89 4.15 -15.00
CA VAL A 373 13.61 4.82 -16.09
C VAL A 373 12.67 5.78 -16.85
N ASN A 374 13.25 6.76 -17.53
CA ASN A 374 12.56 7.52 -18.55
C ASN A 374 12.56 6.79 -19.91
N PHE A 375 12.00 7.40 -20.99
CA PHE A 375 11.98 6.79 -22.32
C PHE A 375 13.35 6.67 -22.99
N ASP A 376 14.36 7.44 -22.55
CA ASP A 376 15.77 7.27 -22.96
C ASP A 376 16.47 6.13 -22.20
N LEU A 377 15.73 5.37 -21.37
CA LEU A 377 16.21 4.32 -20.51
C LEU A 377 17.21 4.79 -19.44
N LYS A 378 17.24 6.09 -19.14
CA LYS A 378 18.02 6.66 -18.06
C LYS A 378 17.29 6.47 -16.75
N GLU A 379 18.03 6.03 -15.71
CA GLU A 379 17.49 5.85 -14.37
C GLU A 379 16.97 7.17 -13.79
N ILE A 380 15.79 7.10 -13.17
CA ILE A 380 15.16 8.21 -12.46
C ILE A 380 14.81 7.78 -11.02
N PRO A 381 14.68 8.72 -10.07
CA PRO A 381 14.28 8.40 -8.71
C PRO A 381 12.94 7.63 -8.66
N PRO A 382 12.80 6.69 -7.70
CA PRO A 382 13.75 6.29 -6.67
C PRO A 382 14.82 5.28 -7.14
N GLY A 383 14.92 4.96 -8.42
CA GLY A 383 15.89 4.04 -8.99
C GLY A 383 15.43 2.59 -8.96
N ILE A 384 16.19 1.71 -8.34
CA ILE A 384 15.87 0.29 -8.26
C ILE A 384 14.90 0.02 -7.12
N ILE A 385 13.80 -0.68 -7.42
CA ILE A 385 12.82 -1.19 -6.46
C ILE A 385 12.98 -2.72 -6.41
N ASP A 386 13.70 -3.20 -5.41
CA ASP A 386 14.07 -4.61 -5.26
C ASP A 386 13.25 -5.39 -4.24
N HIS A 387 12.43 -4.70 -3.44
CA HIS A 387 11.58 -5.31 -2.41
C HIS A 387 12.36 -6.23 -1.45
N ARG A 388 13.56 -5.83 -1.02
CA ARG A 388 14.38 -6.59 -0.04
C ARG A 388 13.75 -6.71 1.34
N GLU A 389 12.69 -5.95 1.61
CA GLU A 389 11.83 -6.16 2.77
C GLU A 389 11.12 -7.51 2.73
N TRP A 390 11.00 -8.14 1.56
CA TRP A 390 10.47 -9.49 1.44
C TRP A 390 11.52 -10.52 1.86
N THR A 391 11.25 -11.25 2.93
CA THR A 391 12.07 -12.39 3.38
C THR A 391 11.31 -13.70 3.20
N ASP A 392 12.05 -14.79 3.05
CA ASP A 392 11.44 -16.13 2.96
C ASP A 392 10.61 -16.50 4.19
N ASN A 393 10.98 -15.98 5.36
CA ASN A 393 10.31 -16.29 6.61
C ASN A 393 9.04 -15.48 6.84
N ASN A 394 9.02 -14.22 6.47
CA ASN A 394 7.95 -13.29 6.85
C ASN A 394 7.34 -12.50 5.69
N GLY A 395 7.89 -12.58 4.49
CA GLY A 395 7.41 -11.82 3.33
C GLY A 395 5.92 -11.98 3.08
N ARG A 396 5.38 -13.20 3.24
CA ARG A 396 3.95 -13.49 3.12
C ARG A 396 3.07 -12.73 4.12
N ASN A 397 3.58 -12.38 5.30
CA ASN A 397 2.88 -11.58 6.30
C ASN A 397 3.07 -10.09 5.99
N ASN A 398 4.31 -9.68 5.72
CA ASN A 398 4.65 -8.31 5.39
C ASN A 398 3.93 -7.79 4.12
N ALA A 399 3.58 -8.70 3.18
CA ALA A 399 2.78 -8.38 2.00
C ALA A 399 1.46 -7.65 2.29
N LEU A 400 0.84 -7.88 3.46
CA LEU A 400 -0.36 -7.15 3.87
C LEU A 400 -0.09 -5.69 4.27
N ARG A 401 1.14 -5.35 4.64
CA ARG A 401 1.51 -4.00 5.08
C ARG A 401 1.83 -3.06 3.91
N ILE A 402 2.34 -3.61 2.82
CA ILE A 402 2.83 -2.84 1.65
C ILE A 402 1.77 -2.75 0.54
N ASN A 403 1.92 -1.77 -0.35
CA ASN A 403 0.93 -1.48 -1.40
C ASN A 403 1.16 -2.20 -2.73
N GLY A 404 2.26 -2.89 -2.90
CA GLY A 404 2.61 -3.64 -4.11
C GLY A 404 3.70 -4.66 -3.84
N LEU A 405 3.87 -5.63 -4.73
CA LEU A 405 4.83 -6.72 -4.54
C LEU A 405 5.99 -6.68 -5.56
N GLY A 406 5.98 -5.76 -6.50
CA GLY A 406 7.00 -5.61 -7.53
C GLY A 406 6.59 -6.12 -8.90
N ALA A 407 7.51 -6.03 -9.85
CA ALA A 407 7.38 -6.45 -11.24
C ALA A 407 8.71 -7.02 -11.77
N PRO A 408 8.69 -7.87 -12.83
CA PRO A 408 7.52 -8.52 -13.39
C PRO A 408 7.01 -9.63 -12.49
N ARG A 409 5.75 -10.04 -12.67
CA ARG A 409 5.13 -11.15 -11.93
C ARG A 409 4.94 -12.33 -12.86
N ALA A 410 5.27 -13.52 -12.38
CA ALA A 410 5.11 -14.75 -13.12
C ALA A 410 4.42 -15.80 -12.24
N PHE A 411 3.52 -16.55 -12.83
CA PHE A 411 2.62 -17.44 -12.12
C PHE A 411 2.50 -18.79 -12.81
N ARG A 412 2.14 -19.83 -12.08
CA ARG A 412 1.64 -21.09 -12.65
C ARG A 412 0.23 -20.88 -13.19
N THR A 413 0.03 -21.06 -14.47
CA THR A 413 -1.27 -20.83 -15.14
C THR A 413 -2.38 -21.69 -14.54
N SER A 414 -2.10 -22.92 -14.14
CA SER A 414 -3.07 -23.80 -13.49
C SER A 414 -3.60 -23.23 -12.15
N LEU A 415 -2.74 -22.54 -11.38
CA LEU A 415 -3.16 -21.88 -10.15
C LEU A 415 -3.99 -20.62 -10.46
N LEU A 416 -3.56 -19.80 -11.44
CA LEU A 416 -4.32 -18.61 -11.85
C LEU A 416 -5.73 -18.98 -12.34
N ARG A 417 -5.89 -20.08 -13.11
CA ARG A 417 -7.21 -20.57 -13.56
C ARG A 417 -8.13 -20.94 -12.41
N LYS A 418 -7.57 -21.39 -11.27
CA LYS A 418 -8.34 -21.71 -10.05
C LYS A 418 -8.69 -20.46 -9.24
N ILE A 419 -7.74 -19.51 -9.10
CA ILE A 419 -7.89 -18.29 -8.29
C ILE A 419 -8.71 -17.24 -9.07
N LYS A 420 -8.34 -16.97 -10.33
CA LYS A 420 -8.84 -15.92 -11.23
C LYS A 420 -8.51 -14.50 -10.72
N PHE A 421 -8.30 -13.61 -11.65
CA PHE A 421 -8.13 -12.20 -11.33
C PHE A 421 -9.50 -11.53 -11.08
N PRO A 422 -9.64 -10.64 -10.09
CA PRO A 422 -10.80 -9.77 -10.05
C PRO A 422 -10.81 -8.84 -11.28
N ASN A 423 -11.99 -8.59 -11.84
CA ASN A 423 -12.14 -7.75 -13.04
C ASN A 423 -12.06 -6.26 -12.69
N VAL A 424 -10.87 -5.79 -12.35
CA VAL A 424 -10.55 -4.40 -12.01
C VAL A 424 -9.26 -3.99 -12.70
N SER A 425 -8.97 -2.68 -12.74
CA SER A 425 -7.74 -2.12 -13.32
C SER A 425 -6.72 -1.67 -12.28
N TYR A 426 -6.92 -1.98 -10.99
CA TYR A 426 -5.99 -1.64 -9.93
C TYR A 426 -6.11 -2.63 -8.77
N GLY A 427 -5.01 -3.27 -8.38
CA GLY A 427 -4.94 -4.20 -7.26
C GLY A 427 -5.40 -5.63 -7.58
N GLU A 428 -5.68 -5.96 -8.84
CA GLU A 428 -6.00 -7.31 -9.32
C GLU A 428 -4.86 -8.30 -9.06
N ASP A 429 -3.66 -7.86 -9.32
CA ASP A 429 -2.41 -8.59 -9.10
C ASP A 429 -2.13 -8.79 -7.61
N TYR A 430 -2.36 -7.75 -6.82
CA TYR A 430 -2.20 -7.78 -5.37
C TYR A 430 -3.15 -8.80 -4.73
N ALA A 431 -4.41 -8.84 -5.18
CA ALA A 431 -5.40 -9.81 -4.71
C ALA A 431 -4.95 -11.25 -4.96
N VAL A 432 -4.51 -11.56 -6.18
CA VAL A 432 -4.03 -12.90 -6.56
C VAL A 432 -2.77 -13.28 -5.79
N CYS A 433 -1.81 -12.36 -5.68
CA CYS A 433 -0.57 -12.61 -4.94
C CYS A 433 -0.84 -12.89 -3.45
N LEU A 434 -1.72 -12.14 -2.79
CA LEU A 434 -2.08 -12.39 -1.39
C LEU A 434 -2.72 -13.77 -1.22
N GLU A 435 -3.62 -14.17 -2.11
CA GLU A 435 -4.24 -15.49 -2.06
C GLU A 435 -3.21 -16.62 -2.26
N ILE A 436 -2.27 -16.47 -3.19
CA ILE A 436 -1.14 -17.39 -3.35
C ILE A 436 -0.32 -17.48 -2.07
N THR A 437 0.02 -16.35 -1.44
CA THR A 437 0.85 -16.32 -0.24
C THR A 437 0.23 -17.05 0.95
N ARG A 438 -1.10 -17.20 0.98
CA ARG A 438 -1.78 -17.89 2.07
C ARG A 438 -1.36 -19.36 2.16
N ARG A 439 -1.04 -19.99 1.03
CA ARG A 439 -0.71 -21.42 0.95
C ARG A 439 0.71 -21.68 0.46
N TYR A 440 1.14 -20.97 -0.57
CA TYR A 440 2.32 -21.30 -1.35
C TYR A 440 3.43 -20.28 -1.20
N ARG A 441 4.65 -20.69 -1.51
CA ARG A 441 5.82 -19.81 -1.52
C ARG A 441 5.86 -19.00 -2.82
N ILE A 442 6.15 -17.71 -2.70
CA ILE A 442 6.53 -16.83 -3.80
C ILE A 442 8.04 -16.68 -3.82
N GLY A 443 8.67 -16.86 -4.99
CA GLY A 443 10.08 -16.60 -5.23
C GLY A 443 10.35 -15.12 -5.54
N ARG A 444 11.56 -14.65 -5.25
CA ARG A 444 12.00 -13.28 -5.53
C ARG A 444 13.26 -13.27 -6.36
N ILE A 445 13.31 -12.42 -7.39
CA ILE A 445 14.52 -12.08 -8.13
C ILE A 445 14.87 -10.64 -7.77
N TYR A 446 15.95 -10.46 -6.98
CA TYR A 446 16.35 -9.14 -6.47
C TYR A 446 17.17 -8.33 -7.48
N GLU A 447 17.72 -8.98 -8.51
CA GLU A 447 18.29 -8.31 -9.66
C GLU A 447 17.18 -7.60 -10.45
N PRO A 448 17.39 -6.35 -10.92
CA PRO A 448 16.40 -5.67 -11.75
C PRO A 448 16.35 -6.32 -13.14
N ILE A 449 15.25 -7.02 -13.41
CA ILE A 449 14.98 -7.72 -14.68
C ILE A 449 13.89 -7.04 -15.51
N TYR A 450 13.47 -5.86 -15.09
CA TYR A 450 12.36 -5.12 -15.68
C TYR A 450 12.67 -3.62 -15.65
N LEU A 451 12.39 -2.90 -16.72
CA LEU A 451 12.52 -1.45 -16.83
C LEU A 451 11.12 -0.83 -16.84
N CYS A 452 10.76 -0.19 -15.73
CA CYS A 452 9.51 0.53 -15.58
C CYS A 452 9.68 1.94 -16.13
N ARG A 453 9.08 2.22 -17.30
CA ARG A 453 9.19 3.50 -17.98
C ARG A 453 8.15 4.49 -17.45
N ARG A 454 8.61 5.63 -16.91
CA ARG A 454 7.73 6.66 -16.35
C ARG A 454 7.46 7.79 -17.33
N TRP A 455 6.19 8.14 -17.47
CA TRP A 455 5.69 9.20 -18.32
C TRP A 455 4.28 9.64 -17.88
N GLU A 456 3.77 10.72 -18.47
CA GLU A 456 2.45 11.28 -18.12
C GLU A 456 1.27 10.32 -18.39
N GLY A 457 1.44 9.38 -19.33
CA GLY A 457 0.42 8.39 -19.69
C GLY A 457 0.36 7.16 -18.78
N ASN A 458 1.19 7.03 -17.75
CA ASN A 458 1.07 5.92 -16.80
C ASN A 458 -0.27 6.02 -16.03
N THR A 459 -0.91 4.89 -15.79
CA THR A 459 -2.22 4.80 -15.12
C THR A 459 -2.22 5.39 -13.70
N ASP A 460 -1.07 5.39 -13.03
CA ASP A 460 -0.85 5.92 -11.69
C ASP A 460 -0.21 7.32 -11.66
N ALA A 461 0.01 7.95 -12.82
CA ALA A 461 0.48 9.31 -12.91
C ALA A 461 -0.68 10.29 -12.60
N GLN A 462 -0.43 11.28 -11.73
CA GLN A 462 -1.36 12.39 -11.46
C GLN A 462 -2.78 11.98 -11.01
N LEU A 463 -2.89 10.97 -10.13
CA LEU A 463 -4.18 10.62 -9.55
C LEU A 463 -4.72 11.76 -8.68
N SER A 464 -6.02 12.05 -8.80
CA SER A 464 -6.72 12.90 -7.84
C SER A 464 -6.75 12.23 -6.45
N VAL A 465 -6.88 13.02 -5.38
CA VAL A 465 -7.02 12.51 -4.00
C VAL A 465 -8.17 11.49 -3.91
N GLN A 466 -9.29 11.74 -4.60
CA GLN A 466 -10.43 10.82 -4.64
C GLN A 466 -10.07 9.48 -5.31
N ALA A 467 -9.39 9.52 -6.44
CA ALA A 467 -8.98 8.30 -7.16
C ALA A 467 -7.95 7.50 -6.34
N GLU A 468 -6.99 8.17 -5.72
CA GLU A 468 -6.03 7.53 -4.81
C GLU A 468 -6.73 6.87 -3.62
N ASN A 469 -7.70 7.56 -2.99
CA ASN A 469 -8.50 7.02 -1.90
C ASN A 469 -9.31 5.79 -2.34
N GLN A 470 -9.94 5.82 -3.53
CA GLN A 470 -10.68 4.68 -4.06
C GLN A 470 -9.78 3.46 -4.29
N HIS A 471 -8.61 3.65 -4.88
CA HIS A 471 -7.63 2.60 -5.09
C HIS A 471 -7.13 2.00 -3.76
N ASN A 472 -6.78 2.85 -2.81
CA ASN A 472 -6.34 2.44 -1.49
C ASN A 472 -7.45 1.73 -0.71
N PHE A 473 -8.69 2.22 -0.75
CA PHE A 473 -9.84 1.60 -0.13
C PHE A 473 -10.11 0.20 -0.69
N TYR A 474 -10.02 0.05 -2.03
CA TYR A 474 -10.15 -1.26 -2.65
C TYR A 474 -9.07 -2.24 -2.19
N LYS A 475 -7.79 -1.82 -2.14
CA LYS A 475 -6.72 -2.66 -1.60
C LYS A 475 -6.92 -2.99 -0.11
N ASP A 476 -7.44 -2.05 0.69
CA ASP A 476 -7.76 -2.31 2.09
C ASP A 476 -8.93 -3.30 2.24
N THR A 477 -9.88 -3.31 1.28
CA THR A 477 -10.92 -4.34 1.18
C THR A 477 -10.32 -5.73 0.89
N ILE A 478 -9.37 -5.82 -0.04
CA ILE A 478 -8.61 -7.05 -0.33
C ILE A 478 -7.88 -7.54 0.92
N ARG A 479 -7.18 -6.64 1.64
CA ARG A 479 -6.48 -6.98 2.90
C ARG A 479 -7.45 -7.46 3.98
N THR A 480 -8.59 -6.80 4.11
CA THR A 480 -9.65 -7.21 5.06
C THR A 480 -10.09 -8.65 4.78
N LYS A 481 -10.42 -8.95 3.52
CA LYS A 481 -10.76 -10.31 3.08
C LYS A 481 -9.65 -11.31 3.40
N GLU A 482 -8.42 -10.98 3.03
CA GLU A 482 -7.27 -11.87 3.23
C GLU A 482 -6.99 -12.14 4.72
N ILE A 483 -7.04 -11.13 5.58
CA ILE A 483 -6.88 -11.31 7.03
C ILE A 483 -7.95 -12.26 7.58
N LEU A 484 -9.21 -12.06 7.21
CA LEU A 484 -10.31 -12.92 7.65
C LEU A 484 -10.16 -14.35 7.12
N ASP A 485 -9.73 -14.50 5.87
CA ASP A 485 -9.48 -15.82 5.28
C ASP A 485 -8.29 -16.55 5.94
N ARG A 486 -7.24 -15.81 6.33
CA ARG A 486 -6.12 -16.38 7.12
C ARG A 486 -6.56 -16.89 8.48
N ILE A 487 -7.39 -16.11 9.17
CA ILE A 487 -7.97 -16.53 10.48
C ILE A 487 -8.77 -17.84 10.31
N LYS A 488 -9.62 -17.93 9.28
CA LYS A 488 -10.39 -19.15 8.98
C LYS A 488 -9.48 -20.33 8.64
N TYR A 489 -8.50 -20.10 7.75
CA TYR A 489 -7.55 -21.11 7.30
C TYR A 489 -6.73 -21.69 8.46
N LEU A 490 -6.27 -20.84 9.38
CA LEU A 490 -5.50 -21.30 10.55
C LEU A 490 -6.36 -22.04 11.58
N LYS A 491 -7.65 -21.74 11.68
CA LYS A 491 -8.59 -22.48 12.55
C LYS A 491 -8.98 -23.84 11.98
N SER A 492 -8.84 -24.04 10.66
CA SER A 492 -9.17 -25.31 9.99
C SER A 492 -8.00 -26.30 9.93
N LYS A 493 -6.82 -25.91 10.39
CA LYS A 493 -5.59 -26.74 10.53
C LYS A 493 -5.32 -27.12 11.98
#